data_e9305093e9b8feeb52e9b8efdc8e074b
#
_entry.id   e9305093e9b8feeb52e9b8efdc8e074b
#
_cell.length_a   1.000
_cell.length_b   1.000
_cell.length_c   1.000
_cell.angle_alpha   90.00
_cell.angle_beta   90.00
_cell.angle_gamma   90.00
#
_symmetry.space_group_name_H-M   'P 1'
#
loop_
_entity.id
_entity.type
_entity.pdbx_description
1 polymer ?
#
loop_
_entity_poly.entity_id
_entity_poly.type
_entity_poly.pdbx_seq_one_letter_code
_entity_poly.pdbx_strand_id
1 'polypeptide(L)'
;MNIVQFLASFFYRIRYWLLWGSLLVTALVIYFTQFLPYSYTVNSSLYAGVTNSTNLDGSQLININSTFDNIINIGKSKNTLAKVSVRLLATSLVYGDEWKDNMYIQAKHYRQLVQILPKEVLALVDRSSLDKTTNNLMNYRKENSSNFVYSIFNRPYPYYSYSALSTITIKRLGTSDLIELVYTSSDPGITQNTLKILEDELLKAYEQLRFSATNSAIAYFEEQVRIAKKALTAEEDDLTDYSVQKQVINYDEQSKALALTKYATDDRMEEVQRNYGSAVALRQMLENKMDIRAKIIRTNTNLLQELEKVSTLNQSILEQEIFTTEQSLSLIHISEPTRPY
;
A
#
# COMPACT_ATOMS: atom_id res chain seq x y z
N MET A 1 63.52 -42.56 23.83
CA MET A 1 62.52 -41.75 24.54
C MET A 1 61.33 -41.60 23.62
N ASN A 2 60.19 -42.19 23.97
CA ASN A 2 59.02 -42.20 23.08
C ASN A 2 58.48 -40.76 22.93
N ILE A 3 58.25 -40.36 21.71
CA ILE A 3 57.70 -39.01 21.37
C ILE A 3 56.47 -38.67 22.21
N VAL A 4 55.65 -39.67 22.56
CA VAL A 4 54.50 -39.53 23.42
C VAL A 4 54.86 -39.11 24.85
N GLN A 5 55.91 -39.69 25.44
CA GLN A 5 56.38 -39.34 26.76
C GLN A 5 57.01 -37.94 26.80
N PHE A 6 57.68 -37.55 25.75
CA PHE A 6 58.23 -36.18 25.63
C PHE A 6 57.10 -35.14 25.53
N LEU A 7 56.12 -35.40 24.68
CA LEU A 7 54.94 -34.52 24.57
C LEU A 7 54.14 -34.43 25.88
N ALA A 8 53.93 -35.54 26.55
CA ALA A 8 53.21 -35.56 27.85
C ALA A 8 53.96 -34.76 28.92
N SER A 9 55.28 -34.90 29.02
CA SER A 9 56.10 -34.15 29.98
C SER A 9 56.16 -32.65 29.64
N PHE A 10 56.17 -32.31 28.33
CA PHE A 10 56.13 -30.94 27.85
C PHE A 10 54.82 -30.25 28.25
N PHE A 11 53.67 -30.89 27.97
CA PHE A 11 52.34 -30.37 28.33
C PHE A 11 52.19 -30.27 29.86
N TYR A 12 52.66 -31.22 30.63
CA TYR A 12 52.63 -31.19 32.08
C TYR A 12 53.46 -30.00 32.67
N ARG A 13 54.60 -29.68 32.04
CA ARG A 13 55.46 -28.57 32.45
C ARG A 13 54.85 -27.20 32.09
N ILE A 14 54.11 -27.10 31.01
CA ILE A 14 53.55 -25.86 30.51
C ILE A 14 52.08 -25.67 30.93
N ARG A 15 51.46 -26.67 31.65
CA ARG A 15 50.02 -26.68 31.95
C ARG A 15 49.49 -25.39 32.57
N TYR A 16 50.23 -24.77 33.51
CA TYR A 16 49.82 -23.53 34.13
C TYR A 16 49.91 -22.35 33.17
N TRP A 17 50.88 -22.32 32.33
CA TRP A 17 51.02 -21.27 31.30
C TRP A 17 49.87 -21.37 30.26
N LEU A 18 49.50 -22.58 29.87
CA LEU A 18 48.35 -22.81 29.00
C LEU A 18 47.02 -22.41 29.64
N LEU A 19 46.84 -22.75 30.92
CA LEU A 19 45.64 -22.36 31.69
C LEU A 19 45.54 -20.84 31.83
N TRP A 20 46.60 -20.20 32.29
CA TRP A 20 46.60 -18.74 32.44
C TRP A 20 46.55 -18.00 31.12
N GLY A 21 47.19 -18.49 30.12
CA GLY A 21 47.16 -17.93 28.76
C GLY A 21 45.76 -18.01 28.16
N SER A 22 45.11 -19.18 28.25
CA SER A 22 43.75 -19.33 27.74
C SER A 22 42.73 -18.46 28.51
N LEU A 23 42.89 -18.36 29.85
CA LEU A 23 42.05 -17.51 30.69
C LEU A 23 42.19 -16.03 30.33
N LEU A 24 43.44 -15.57 30.13
CA LEU A 24 43.74 -14.21 29.72
C LEU A 24 43.13 -13.88 28.35
N VAL A 25 43.33 -14.77 27.37
CA VAL A 25 42.72 -14.60 26.03
C VAL A 25 41.21 -14.56 26.13
N THR A 26 40.60 -15.46 26.88
CA THR A 26 39.13 -15.47 27.07
C THR A 26 38.64 -14.17 27.70
N ALA A 27 39.33 -13.68 28.75
CA ALA A 27 38.99 -12.41 29.39
C ALA A 27 39.12 -11.22 28.39
N LEU A 28 40.16 -11.22 27.60
CA LEU A 28 40.35 -10.21 26.55
C LEU A 28 39.21 -10.28 25.48
N VAL A 29 38.86 -11.48 25.02
CA VAL A 29 37.77 -11.64 24.07
C VAL A 29 36.47 -11.16 24.64
N ILE A 30 36.12 -11.53 25.90
CA ILE A 30 34.91 -11.06 26.57
C ILE A 30 34.95 -9.54 26.70
N TYR A 31 36.06 -8.95 27.07
CA TYR A 31 36.21 -7.50 27.22
C TYR A 31 35.95 -6.79 25.86
N PHE A 32 36.61 -7.24 24.81
CA PHE A 32 36.40 -6.64 23.46
C PHE A 32 34.98 -6.89 22.91
N THR A 33 34.38 -8.05 23.18
CA THR A 33 33.04 -8.38 22.71
C THR A 33 31.97 -7.47 23.32
N GLN A 34 32.19 -6.97 24.55
CA GLN A 34 31.26 -6.03 25.20
C GLN A 34 31.18 -4.67 24.50
N PHE A 35 32.20 -4.30 23.72
CA PHE A 35 32.21 -3.04 22.95
C PHE A 35 31.65 -3.17 21.53
N LEU A 36 31.32 -4.38 21.10
CA LEU A 36 30.70 -4.57 19.77
C LEU A 36 29.28 -3.99 19.77
N PRO A 37 28.93 -3.18 18.78
CA PRO A 37 27.59 -2.63 18.67
C PRO A 37 26.58 -3.77 18.43
N TYR A 38 25.53 -3.80 19.21
CA TYR A 38 24.43 -4.72 18.98
C TYR A 38 23.73 -4.37 17.69
N SER A 39 23.28 -5.40 16.97
CA SER A 39 22.54 -5.26 15.70
C SER A 39 21.24 -6.06 15.80
N TYR A 40 20.13 -5.38 15.61
CA TYR A 40 18.78 -5.95 15.67
C TYR A 40 18.18 -5.98 14.29
N THR A 41 17.76 -7.17 13.88
CA THR A 41 17.09 -7.36 12.59
C THR A 41 15.63 -7.68 12.84
N VAL A 42 14.76 -6.95 12.16
CA VAL A 42 13.30 -7.19 12.17
C VAL A 42 12.88 -7.55 10.75
N ASN A 43 12.06 -8.59 10.65
CA ASN A 43 11.44 -9.03 9.41
C ASN A 43 9.94 -8.83 9.52
N SER A 44 9.34 -8.33 8.47
CA SER A 44 7.90 -8.20 8.34
C SER A 44 7.45 -8.66 6.96
N SER A 45 6.20 -9.08 6.83
CA SER A 45 5.62 -9.51 5.56
C SER A 45 4.29 -8.81 5.30
N LEU A 46 4.16 -8.23 4.12
CA LEU A 46 2.99 -7.52 3.64
C LEU A 46 2.33 -8.30 2.51
N TYR A 47 1.01 -8.52 2.60
CA TYR A 47 0.25 -9.13 1.53
C TYR A 47 -0.15 -8.06 0.50
N ALA A 48 0.32 -8.19 -0.74
CA ALA A 48 0.07 -7.23 -1.81
C ALA A 48 -1.25 -7.47 -2.58
N GLY A 49 -1.79 -8.70 -2.55
CA GLY A 49 -3.03 -9.10 -3.19
C GLY A 49 -3.11 -8.80 -4.69
N VAL A 50 -2.03 -9.02 -5.39
CA VAL A 50 -1.90 -8.70 -6.82
C VAL A 50 -2.61 -9.74 -7.69
N THR A 51 -2.66 -11.00 -7.25
CA THR A 51 -3.22 -12.13 -8.02
C THR A 51 -4.74 -12.12 -8.12
N ASN A 52 -5.43 -11.40 -7.21
CA ASN A 52 -6.90 -11.33 -7.15
C ASN A 52 -7.50 -10.13 -7.90
N SER A 53 -6.72 -9.40 -8.68
CA SER A 53 -7.27 -8.36 -9.55
C SER A 53 -8.02 -9.05 -10.70
N THR A 54 -9.34 -9.07 -10.62
CA THR A 54 -10.20 -9.48 -11.73
C THR A 54 -9.90 -8.60 -12.94
N ASN A 55 -9.38 -9.21 -14.00
CA ASN A 55 -9.22 -8.54 -15.28
C ASN A 55 -10.61 -8.31 -15.88
N LEU A 56 -11.06 -7.08 -15.90
CA LEU A 56 -12.28 -6.67 -16.63
C LEU A 56 -12.09 -6.73 -18.13
N ASP A 57 -10.86 -6.70 -18.61
CA ASP A 57 -10.52 -6.89 -20.02
C ASP A 57 -9.64 -8.13 -20.15
N GLY A 58 -10.15 -9.15 -20.81
CA GLY A 58 -9.45 -10.40 -21.09
C GLY A 58 -8.24 -10.27 -22.04
N SER A 59 -7.75 -9.06 -22.30
CA SER A 59 -6.68 -8.77 -23.26
C SER A 59 -5.38 -8.25 -22.65
N GLN A 60 -5.33 -7.89 -21.35
CA GLN A 60 -4.07 -7.52 -20.70
C GLN A 60 -3.77 -8.46 -19.56
N LEU A 61 -2.92 -9.45 -19.84
CA LEU A 61 -2.14 -10.12 -18.81
C LEU A 61 -1.38 -9.04 -18.04
N ILE A 62 -1.97 -8.56 -16.95
CA ILE A 62 -1.26 -7.66 -16.03
C ILE A 62 0.00 -8.41 -15.65
N ASN A 63 1.14 -7.87 -16.03
CA ASN A 63 2.41 -8.45 -15.67
C ASN A 63 2.54 -8.33 -14.15
N ILE A 64 2.16 -9.40 -13.45
CA ILE A 64 2.19 -9.50 -11.98
C ILE A 64 3.55 -9.04 -11.45
N ASN A 65 4.63 -9.40 -12.13
CA ASN A 65 5.97 -8.99 -11.75
C ASN A 65 6.14 -7.47 -11.79
N SER A 66 5.62 -6.79 -12.82
CA SER A 66 5.72 -5.33 -12.91
C SER A 66 4.95 -4.63 -11.79
N THR A 67 3.86 -5.22 -11.31
CA THR A 67 3.10 -4.68 -10.17
C THR A 67 3.91 -4.80 -8.88
N PHE A 68 4.56 -5.95 -8.63
CA PHE A 68 5.46 -6.10 -7.48
C PHE A 68 6.65 -5.16 -7.57
N ASP A 69 7.27 -5.02 -8.75
CA ASP A 69 8.38 -4.10 -8.96
C ASP A 69 7.96 -2.65 -8.68
N ASN A 70 6.74 -2.26 -9.09
CA ASN A 70 6.20 -0.94 -8.77
C ASN A 70 6.02 -0.73 -7.27
N ILE A 71 5.48 -1.72 -6.55
CA ILE A 71 5.31 -1.64 -5.09
C ILE A 71 6.68 -1.51 -4.41
N ILE A 72 7.65 -2.33 -4.80
CA ILE A 72 9.02 -2.29 -4.28
C ILE A 72 9.67 -0.92 -4.56
N ASN A 73 9.52 -0.41 -5.77
CA ASN A 73 10.07 0.89 -6.17
C ASN A 73 9.40 2.05 -5.40
N ILE A 74 8.08 1.98 -5.17
CA ILE A 74 7.37 2.95 -4.33
C ILE A 74 7.93 2.93 -2.91
N GLY A 75 8.12 1.75 -2.31
CA GLY A 75 8.68 1.59 -0.97
C GLY A 75 10.12 2.14 -0.85
N LYS A 76 10.93 1.94 -1.87
CA LYS A 76 12.32 2.45 -1.94
C LYS A 76 12.42 3.90 -2.41
N SER A 77 11.33 4.50 -2.85
CA SER A 77 11.34 5.86 -3.37
C SER A 77 11.79 6.87 -2.30
N LYS A 78 12.57 7.86 -2.73
CA LYS A 78 13.03 8.94 -1.84
C LYS A 78 11.87 9.66 -1.14
N ASN A 79 10.73 9.77 -1.80
CA ASN A 79 9.55 10.42 -1.25
C ASN A 79 8.92 9.59 -0.11
N THR A 80 8.74 8.28 -0.30
CA THR A 80 8.23 7.37 0.73
C THR A 80 9.17 7.34 1.93
N LEU A 81 10.48 7.12 1.69
CA LEU A 81 11.48 7.10 2.75
C LEU A 81 11.59 8.44 3.50
N ALA A 82 11.33 9.56 2.83
CA ALA A 82 11.28 10.85 3.49
C ALA A 82 10.09 11.01 4.43
N LYS A 83 8.92 10.47 4.07
CA LYS A 83 7.74 10.43 4.95
C LYS A 83 8.01 9.52 6.15
N VAL A 84 8.60 8.34 5.89
CA VAL A 84 9.02 7.40 6.96
C VAL A 84 9.98 8.08 7.93
N SER A 85 11.01 8.78 7.44
CA SER A 85 11.97 9.51 8.25
C SER A 85 11.30 10.53 9.17
N VAL A 86 10.41 11.38 8.63
CA VAL A 86 9.72 12.41 9.42
C VAL A 86 8.80 11.78 10.47
N ARG A 87 8.05 10.74 10.09
CA ARG A 87 7.14 10.06 11.02
C ARG A 87 7.89 9.29 12.10
N LEU A 88 9.03 8.67 11.75
CA LEU A 88 9.93 8.03 12.70
C LEU A 88 10.52 9.04 13.68
N LEU A 89 10.97 10.22 13.20
CA LEU A 89 11.44 11.31 14.03
C LEU A 89 10.33 11.79 14.98
N ALA A 90 9.12 12.02 14.45
CA ALA A 90 7.96 12.38 15.27
C ALA A 90 7.68 11.35 16.36
N THR A 91 7.68 10.05 16.02
CA THR A 91 7.44 8.96 16.96
C THR A 91 8.51 8.94 18.05
N SER A 92 9.77 9.12 17.70
CA SER A 92 10.88 9.19 18.65
C SER A 92 10.77 10.38 19.58
N LEU A 93 10.31 11.54 19.10
CA LEU A 93 10.18 12.75 19.91
C LEU A 93 8.95 12.75 20.83
N VAL A 94 7.84 12.16 20.37
CA VAL A 94 6.60 12.07 21.15
C VAL A 94 6.72 11.06 22.28
N TYR A 95 7.25 9.88 21.99
CA TYR A 95 7.27 8.75 22.92
C TYR A 95 8.63 8.52 23.58
N GLY A 96 9.70 9.17 23.11
CA GLY A 96 11.02 9.01 23.68
C GLY A 96 11.12 9.50 25.12
N ASP A 97 11.96 8.81 25.90
CA ASP A 97 12.28 9.13 27.30
C ASP A 97 13.80 9.17 27.46
N GLU A 98 14.28 10.13 28.26
CA GLU A 98 15.73 10.29 28.49
C GLU A 98 16.30 9.25 29.48
N TRP A 99 15.43 8.66 30.29
CA TRP A 99 15.83 7.82 31.43
C TRP A 99 15.47 6.36 31.23
N LYS A 100 14.41 6.06 30.46
CA LYS A 100 13.89 4.70 30.29
C LYS A 100 13.90 4.29 28.84
N ASP A 101 14.39 3.09 28.59
CA ASP A 101 14.20 2.41 27.31
C ASP A 101 12.73 2.08 27.11
N ASN A 102 12.23 2.29 25.91
CA ASN A 102 10.86 1.98 25.58
C ASN A 102 10.77 1.25 24.21
N MET A 103 9.57 0.90 23.81
CA MET A 103 9.32 0.19 22.55
C MET A 103 9.56 1.03 21.29
N TYR A 104 9.82 2.33 21.43
CA TYR A 104 10.00 3.24 20.29
C TYR A 104 11.46 3.61 20.07
N ILE A 105 12.20 3.85 21.12
CA ILE A 105 13.60 4.25 21.07
C ILE A 105 14.28 3.97 22.43
N GLN A 106 15.53 3.56 22.41
CA GLN A 106 16.34 3.45 23.64
C GLN A 106 16.71 4.81 24.20
N ALA A 107 16.75 4.96 25.51
CA ALA A 107 17.08 6.21 26.20
C ALA A 107 18.45 6.80 25.77
N LYS A 108 19.43 5.95 25.50
CA LYS A 108 20.75 6.36 24.97
C LYS A 108 20.61 7.09 23.64
N HIS A 109 19.88 6.51 22.70
CA HIS A 109 19.72 7.07 21.36
C HIS A 109 18.78 8.29 21.36
N TYR A 110 17.80 8.31 22.27
CA TYR A 110 16.93 9.46 22.47
C TYR A 110 17.74 10.68 22.98
N ARG A 111 18.61 10.50 23.99
CA ARG A 111 19.49 11.58 24.44
C ARG A 111 20.40 12.12 23.35
N GLN A 112 20.97 11.23 22.53
CA GLN A 112 21.79 11.63 21.38
C GLN A 112 20.97 12.42 20.36
N LEU A 113 19.73 12.01 20.10
CA LEU A 113 18.81 12.73 19.21
C LEU A 113 18.52 14.13 19.74
N VAL A 114 18.11 14.25 21.00
CA VAL A 114 17.75 15.55 21.61
C VAL A 114 18.93 16.53 21.62
N GLN A 115 20.15 16.04 21.84
CA GLN A 115 21.36 16.89 21.84
C GLN A 115 21.64 17.58 20.49
N ILE A 116 21.25 16.96 19.39
CA ILE A 116 21.47 17.51 18.03
C ILE A 116 20.29 18.33 17.52
N LEU A 117 19.12 18.24 18.19
CA LEU A 117 17.92 18.92 17.72
C LEU A 117 17.92 20.41 18.04
N PRO A 118 17.65 21.30 17.07
CA PRO A 118 17.41 22.71 17.34
C PRO A 118 16.16 22.93 18.18
N LYS A 119 16.16 23.98 18.99
CA LYS A 119 15.00 24.37 19.83
C LYS A 119 13.73 24.60 19.02
N GLU A 120 13.87 25.08 17.80
CA GLU A 120 12.76 25.31 16.86
C GLU A 120 12.02 24.01 16.55
N VAL A 121 12.74 22.91 16.31
CA VAL A 121 12.16 21.59 16.02
C VAL A 121 11.50 21.01 17.27
N LEU A 122 12.11 21.19 18.46
CA LEU A 122 11.52 20.77 19.72
C LEU A 122 10.21 21.49 20.04
N ALA A 123 10.08 22.76 19.64
CA ALA A 123 8.84 23.55 19.78
C ALA A 123 7.69 23.04 18.92
N LEU A 124 7.96 22.29 17.84
CA LEU A 124 6.95 21.70 16.97
C LEU A 124 6.35 20.40 17.52
N VAL A 125 6.91 19.87 18.59
CA VAL A 125 6.52 18.58 19.16
C VAL A 125 5.33 18.74 20.10
N ASP A 126 4.21 18.12 19.72
CA ASP A 126 3.05 17.95 20.59
C ASP A 126 3.02 16.50 21.09
N ARG A 127 3.42 16.29 22.34
CA ARG A 127 3.45 14.95 22.95
C ARG A 127 2.07 14.32 23.13
N SER A 128 0.99 15.09 22.97
CA SER A 128 -0.38 14.57 23.06
C SER A 128 -0.84 13.90 21.77
N SER A 129 -0.23 14.23 20.62
CA SER A 129 -0.66 13.73 19.32
C SER A 129 0.51 13.53 18.34
N LEU A 130 0.72 12.26 17.97
CA LEU A 130 1.72 11.90 16.96
C LEU A 130 1.42 12.53 15.59
N ASP A 131 0.13 12.54 15.19
CA ASP A 131 -0.26 13.06 13.88
C ASP A 131 -0.04 14.57 13.77
N LYS A 132 -0.33 15.33 14.83
CA LYS A 132 -0.03 16.76 14.87
C LYS A 132 1.47 17.02 14.77
N THR A 133 2.27 16.32 15.56
CA THR A 133 3.73 16.44 15.49
C THR A 133 4.26 16.07 14.12
N THR A 134 3.77 14.98 13.52
CA THR A 134 4.16 14.57 12.17
C THR A 134 3.82 15.63 11.14
N ASN A 135 2.62 16.20 11.19
CA ASN A 135 2.18 17.26 10.28
C ASN A 135 3.00 18.54 10.44
N ASN A 136 3.27 18.95 11.68
CA ASN A 136 4.11 20.11 11.96
C ASN A 136 5.52 19.95 11.38
N LEU A 137 6.15 18.78 11.61
CA LEU A 137 7.47 18.47 11.07
C LEU A 137 7.47 18.37 9.54
N MET A 138 6.40 17.81 8.94
CA MET A 138 6.26 17.76 7.48
C MET A 138 6.12 19.15 6.86
N ASN A 139 5.34 20.03 7.47
CA ASN A 139 5.17 21.39 7.00
C ASN A 139 6.49 22.17 7.14
N TYR A 140 7.12 22.10 8.29
CA TYR A 140 8.43 22.70 8.53
C TYR A 140 9.48 22.23 7.52
N ARG A 141 9.50 20.93 7.20
CA ARG A 141 10.39 20.37 6.17
C ARG A 141 10.15 20.98 4.78
N LYS A 142 8.88 21.31 4.43
CA LYS A 142 8.51 21.86 3.12
C LYS A 142 8.84 23.34 3.00
N GLU A 143 8.88 24.08 4.10
CA GLU A 143 9.09 25.53 4.10
C GLU A 143 10.47 25.92 3.58
N ASN A 144 11.51 25.16 3.94
CA ASN A 144 12.87 25.47 3.55
C ASN A 144 13.73 24.20 3.40
N SER A 145 14.43 24.09 2.29
CA SER A 145 15.36 22.98 2.02
C SER A 145 16.66 23.00 2.87
N SER A 146 16.90 24.08 3.62
CA SER A 146 18.05 24.18 4.53
C SER A 146 17.72 23.91 5.99
N ASN A 147 16.44 23.68 6.34
CA ASN A 147 16.05 23.42 7.72
C ASN A 147 16.54 22.06 8.24
N PHE A 148 16.52 21.88 9.56
CA PHE A 148 17.06 20.69 10.20
C PHE A 148 16.34 19.42 9.76
N VAL A 149 15.00 19.43 9.66
CA VAL A 149 14.20 18.23 9.27
C VAL A 149 14.49 17.82 7.83
N TYR A 150 14.77 18.77 6.94
CA TYR A 150 15.25 18.45 5.60
C TYR A 150 16.68 17.89 5.62
N SER A 151 17.56 18.48 6.44
CA SER A 151 18.96 18.11 6.51
C SER A 151 19.19 16.74 7.15
N ILE A 152 18.41 16.35 8.17
CA ILE A 152 18.54 15.04 8.84
C ILE A 152 18.25 13.88 7.89
N PHE A 153 17.37 14.08 6.91
CA PHE A 153 17.09 13.09 5.89
C PHE A 153 18.18 13.01 4.82
N ASN A 154 18.74 14.14 4.39
CA ASN A 154 19.69 14.20 3.28
C ASN A 154 21.14 14.06 3.69
N ARG A 155 21.47 14.24 4.98
CA ARG A 155 22.82 14.02 5.54
C ARG A 155 22.90 12.65 6.24
N PRO A 156 24.07 12.07 6.41
CA PRO A 156 24.23 10.75 7.03
C PRO A 156 23.99 10.81 8.55
N TYR A 157 22.75 10.90 8.96
CA TYR A 157 22.35 10.74 10.35
C TYR A 157 21.90 9.30 10.62
N PRO A 158 22.22 8.74 11.79
CA PRO A 158 21.73 7.42 12.17
C PRO A 158 20.19 7.38 12.14
N TYR A 159 19.63 6.29 11.65
CA TYR A 159 18.20 5.95 11.61
C TYR A 159 17.30 6.82 10.70
N TYR A 160 17.51 8.14 10.64
CA TYR A 160 16.57 9.08 10.00
C TYR A 160 16.98 9.49 8.59
N SER A 161 18.23 9.23 8.21
CA SER A 161 18.74 9.64 6.90
C SER A 161 18.30 8.71 5.77
N TYR A 162 18.31 9.24 4.55
CA TYR A 162 18.10 8.45 3.35
C TYR A 162 19.08 7.27 3.25
N SER A 163 20.35 7.50 3.58
CA SER A 163 21.38 6.45 3.57
C SER A 163 21.08 5.32 4.55
N ALA A 164 20.55 5.62 5.74
CA ALA A 164 20.17 4.62 6.73
C ALA A 164 18.89 3.87 6.29
N LEU A 165 17.87 4.59 5.82
CA LEU A 165 16.60 3.99 5.43
C LEU A 165 16.68 3.23 4.08
N SER A 166 17.59 3.60 3.20
CA SER A 166 17.79 2.89 1.92
C SER A 166 18.40 1.48 2.10
N THR A 167 18.92 1.16 3.28
CA THR A 167 19.39 -0.20 3.61
C THR A 167 18.23 -1.18 3.84
N ILE A 168 16.99 -0.69 3.95
CA ILE A 168 15.81 -1.54 4.09
C ILE A 168 15.69 -2.41 2.84
N THR A 169 15.67 -3.71 3.04
CA THR A 169 15.44 -4.69 1.98
C THR A 169 13.94 -4.89 1.79
N ILE A 170 13.46 -4.65 0.58
CA ILE A 170 12.08 -4.91 0.18
C ILE A 170 12.14 -5.88 -0.99
N LYS A 171 11.55 -7.06 -0.85
CA LYS A 171 11.56 -8.09 -1.91
C LYS A 171 10.30 -8.93 -1.88
N ARG A 172 9.93 -9.51 -3.03
CA ARG A 172 8.86 -10.49 -3.10
C ARG A 172 9.31 -11.81 -2.48
N LEU A 173 8.45 -12.46 -1.71
CA LEU A 173 8.72 -13.76 -1.12
C LEU A 173 8.37 -14.87 -2.12
N GLY A 174 9.36 -15.33 -2.87
CA GLY A 174 9.19 -16.35 -3.90
C GLY A 174 8.19 -15.94 -4.98
N THR A 175 7.24 -16.82 -5.29
CA THR A 175 6.14 -16.57 -6.23
C THR A 175 4.83 -16.16 -5.56
N SER A 176 4.84 -15.98 -4.23
CA SER A 176 3.65 -15.62 -3.45
C SER A 176 3.27 -14.14 -3.63
N ASP A 177 2.09 -13.77 -3.12
CA ASP A 177 1.64 -12.38 -3.04
C ASP A 177 2.19 -11.62 -1.83
N LEU A 178 3.23 -12.16 -1.20
CA LEU A 178 3.86 -11.58 -0.03
C LEU A 178 5.10 -10.77 -0.43
N ILE A 179 5.22 -9.60 0.18
CA ILE A 179 6.41 -8.75 0.14
C ILE A 179 7.07 -8.82 1.51
N GLU A 180 8.32 -9.22 1.55
CA GLU A 180 9.14 -9.24 2.75
C GLU A 180 9.88 -7.90 2.88
N LEU A 181 9.84 -7.34 4.09
CA LEU A 181 10.56 -6.16 4.50
C LEU A 181 11.54 -6.55 5.59
N VAL A 182 12.81 -6.21 5.41
CA VAL A 182 13.87 -6.50 6.38
C VAL A 182 14.65 -5.23 6.67
N TYR A 183 14.79 -4.92 7.95
CA TYR A 183 15.61 -3.79 8.39
C TYR A 183 16.48 -4.19 9.57
N THR A 184 17.71 -3.67 9.58
CA THR A 184 18.69 -3.92 10.62
C THR A 184 19.25 -2.60 11.12
N SER A 185 19.20 -2.41 12.44
CA SER A 185 19.83 -1.25 13.08
C SER A 185 20.31 -1.57 14.51
N SER A 186 20.94 -0.61 15.17
CA SER A 186 21.45 -0.79 16.53
C SER A 186 20.42 -0.50 17.63
N ASP A 187 19.19 -0.09 17.28
CA ASP A 187 18.11 0.19 18.22
C ASP A 187 16.88 -0.67 17.87
N PRO A 188 16.44 -1.58 18.75
CA PRO A 188 15.34 -2.48 18.47
C PRO A 188 14.01 -1.74 18.29
N GLY A 189 13.77 -0.69 19.08
CA GLY A 189 12.55 0.12 18.98
C GLY A 189 12.47 0.86 17.66
N ILE A 190 13.55 1.53 17.28
CA ILE A 190 13.65 2.21 15.98
C ILE A 190 13.50 1.21 14.82
N THR A 191 14.17 0.05 14.90
CA THR A 191 14.11 -0.97 13.84
C THR A 191 12.68 -1.43 13.58
N GLN A 192 11.97 -1.78 14.65
CA GLN A 192 10.57 -2.22 14.56
C GLN A 192 9.64 -1.12 14.05
N ASN A 193 9.74 0.08 14.63
CA ASN A 193 8.87 1.18 14.25
C ASN A 193 9.15 1.67 12.82
N THR A 194 10.39 1.62 12.37
CA THR A 194 10.73 1.97 10.97
C THR A 194 9.97 1.09 9.98
N LEU A 195 9.97 -0.25 10.19
CA LEU A 195 9.23 -1.16 9.31
C LEU A 195 7.72 -0.93 9.39
N LYS A 196 7.17 -0.78 10.60
CA LYS A 196 5.74 -0.51 10.79
C LYS A 196 5.29 0.78 10.08
N ILE A 197 6.07 1.85 10.20
CA ILE A 197 5.79 3.11 9.53
C ILE A 197 5.93 2.96 8.01
N LEU A 198 6.94 2.21 7.54
CA LEU A 198 7.12 1.95 6.11
C LEU A 198 5.96 1.14 5.53
N GLU A 199 5.46 0.14 6.24
CA GLU A 199 4.27 -0.64 5.87
C GLU A 199 3.05 0.26 5.70
N ASP A 200 2.78 1.12 6.69
CA ASP A 200 1.68 2.08 6.64
C ASP A 200 1.80 3.06 5.46
N GLU A 201 3.00 3.60 5.22
CA GLU A 201 3.24 4.55 4.13
C GLU A 201 3.23 3.87 2.75
N LEU A 202 3.73 2.64 2.67
CA LEU A 202 3.71 1.84 1.45
C LEU A 202 2.27 1.49 1.08
N LEU A 203 1.47 1.06 2.07
CA LEU A 203 0.06 0.76 1.87
C LEU A 203 -0.70 1.97 1.35
N LYS A 204 -0.59 3.13 2.01
CA LYS A 204 -1.22 4.38 1.57
C LYS A 204 -0.79 4.78 0.15
N ALA A 205 0.49 4.66 -0.16
CA ALA A 205 0.99 5.00 -1.48
C ALA A 205 0.45 4.05 -2.57
N TYR A 206 0.36 2.76 -2.27
CA TYR A 206 -0.20 1.76 -3.16
C TYR A 206 -1.71 1.95 -3.35
N GLU A 207 -2.45 2.18 -2.27
CA GLU A 207 -3.86 2.54 -2.31
C GLU A 207 -4.10 3.76 -3.21
N GLN A 208 -3.37 4.82 -3.00
CA GLN A 208 -3.50 6.06 -3.78
C GLN A 208 -3.25 5.83 -5.27
N LEU A 209 -2.27 4.98 -5.61
CA LEU A 209 -1.98 4.61 -7.00
C LEU A 209 -3.16 3.82 -7.61
N ARG A 210 -3.71 2.84 -6.89
CA ARG A 210 -4.85 2.04 -7.35
C ARG A 210 -6.12 2.88 -7.49
N PHE A 211 -6.41 3.75 -6.53
CA PHE A 211 -7.55 4.68 -6.63
C PHE A 211 -7.43 5.60 -7.84
N SER A 212 -6.25 6.16 -8.09
CA SER A 212 -6.02 7.00 -9.26
C SER A 212 -6.30 6.26 -10.57
N ALA A 213 -5.81 5.03 -10.71
CA ALA A 213 -6.05 4.20 -11.89
C ALA A 213 -7.54 3.84 -12.04
N THR A 214 -8.19 3.46 -10.93
CA THR A 214 -9.62 3.11 -10.91
C THR A 214 -10.50 4.31 -11.25
N ASN A 215 -10.25 5.47 -10.64
CA ASN A 215 -11.00 6.70 -10.93
C ASN A 215 -10.85 7.14 -12.40
N SER A 216 -9.67 6.96 -12.99
CA SER A 216 -9.47 7.23 -14.42
C SER A 216 -10.28 6.29 -15.30
N ALA A 217 -10.35 5.01 -14.95
CA ALA A 217 -11.19 4.05 -15.67
C ALA A 217 -12.69 4.38 -15.53
N ILE A 218 -13.14 4.71 -14.32
CA ILE A 218 -14.53 5.12 -14.08
C ILE A 218 -14.88 6.37 -14.89
N ALA A 219 -14.04 7.40 -14.84
CA ALA A 219 -14.27 8.64 -15.62
C ALA A 219 -14.32 8.37 -17.13
N TYR A 220 -13.49 7.44 -17.63
CA TYR A 220 -13.56 7.01 -19.02
C TYR A 220 -14.89 6.35 -19.34
N PHE A 221 -15.37 5.41 -18.54
CA PHE A 221 -16.65 4.74 -18.77
C PHE A 221 -17.84 5.70 -18.63
N GLU A 222 -17.83 6.60 -17.66
CA GLU A 222 -18.84 7.64 -17.50
C GLU A 222 -18.93 8.52 -18.75
N GLU A 223 -17.80 8.89 -19.33
CA GLU A 223 -17.77 9.66 -20.57
C GLU A 223 -18.29 8.85 -21.75
N GLN A 224 -17.95 7.55 -21.87
CA GLN A 224 -18.50 6.68 -22.91
C GLN A 224 -20.03 6.54 -22.80
N VAL A 225 -20.53 6.38 -21.58
CA VAL A 225 -21.99 6.36 -21.32
C VAL A 225 -22.65 7.67 -21.78
N ARG A 226 -22.04 8.80 -21.43
CA ARG A 226 -22.56 10.13 -21.83
C ARG A 226 -22.58 10.31 -23.36
N ILE A 227 -21.50 9.90 -24.03
CA ILE A 227 -21.41 9.97 -25.50
C ILE A 227 -22.46 9.08 -26.15
N ALA A 228 -22.58 7.83 -25.71
CA ALA A 228 -23.52 6.87 -26.26
C ALA A 228 -24.98 7.34 -26.03
N LYS A 229 -25.29 7.88 -24.84
CA LYS A 229 -26.59 8.45 -24.55
C LYS A 229 -26.92 9.62 -25.44
N LYS A 230 -25.95 10.52 -25.68
CA LYS A 230 -26.14 11.66 -26.58
C LYS A 230 -26.36 11.21 -28.03
N ALA A 231 -25.61 10.22 -28.49
CA ALA A 231 -25.80 9.64 -29.84
C ALA A 231 -27.17 9.00 -29.97
N LEU A 232 -27.61 8.24 -28.94
CA LEU A 232 -28.94 7.62 -28.91
C LEU A 232 -30.04 8.67 -29.02
N THR A 233 -29.98 9.73 -28.21
CA THR A 233 -30.99 10.80 -28.27
C THR A 233 -31.02 11.48 -29.65
N ALA A 234 -29.87 11.73 -30.28
CA ALA A 234 -29.79 12.33 -31.59
C ALA A 234 -30.43 11.42 -32.69
N GLU A 235 -30.16 10.11 -32.61
CA GLU A 235 -30.78 9.13 -33.55
C GLU A 235 -32.30 9.00 -33.33
N GLU A 236 -32.78 9.08 -32.07
CA GLU A 236 -34.21 9.09 -31.76
C GLU A 236 -34.90 10.35 -32.27
N ASP A 237 -34.26 11.52 -32.16
CA ASP A 237 -34.75 12.80 -32.66
C ASP A 237 -34.80 12.75 -34.22
N ASP A 238 -33.72 12.31 -34.88
CA ASP A 238 -33.66 12.15 -36.33
C ASP A 238 -34.71 11.17 -36.86
N LEU A 239 -34.94 10.05 -36.13
CA LEU A 239 -35.98 9.10 -36.44
C LEU A 239 -37.38 9.70 -36.32
N THR A 240 -37.59 10.53 -35.30
CA THR A 240 -38.86 11.22 -35.08
C THR A 240 -39.09 12.23 -36.20
N ASP A 241 -38.11 13.05 -36.51
CA ASP A 241 -38.18 14.03 -37.60
C ASP A 241 -38.39 13.38 -38.97
N TYR A 242 -37.70 12.27 -39.23
CA TYR A 242 -37.92 11.47 -40.45
C TYR A 242 -39.34 10.95 -40.54
N SER A 243 -39.89 10.43 -39.41
CA SER A 243 -41.25 9.91 -39.36
C SER A 243 -42.29 11.00 -39.63
N VAL A 244 -42.06 12.22 -39.11
CA VAL A 244 -42.90 13.38 -39.35
C VAL A 244 -42.82 13.91 -40.80
N GLN A 245 -41.59 14.03 -41.32
CA GLN A 245 -41.34 14.56 -42.70
C GLN A 245 -41.87 13.63 -43.79
N LYS A 246 -41.80 12.32 -43.60
CA LYS A 246 -42.14 11.33 -44.63
C LYS A 246 -43.62 10.97 -44.64
N GLN A 247 -44.49 11.57 -43.78
CA GLN A 247 -45.91 11.24 -43.68
C GLN A 247 -46.18 9.76 -43.87
N VAL A 248 -45.72 8.99 -42.92
CA VAL A 248 -45.63 7.54 -42.97
C VAL A 248 -47.03 6.93 -43.19
N ILE A 249 -47.33 6.45 -44.41
CA ILE A 249 -48.63 5.97 -44.88
C ILE A 249 -48.84 4.46 -44.61
N ASN A 250 -47.76 3.70 -44.48
CA ASN A 250 -47.84 2.25 -44.23
C ASN A 250 -47.47 1.91 -42.78
N TYR A 251 -48.49 1.93 -41.92
CA TYR A 251 -48.34 1.83 -40.45
C TYR A 251 -47.71 0.51 -40.00
N ASP A 252 -48.01 -0.62 -40.66
CA ASP A 252 -47.55 -1.94 -40.25
C ASP A 252 -46.07 -2.22 -40.53
N GLU A 253 -45.59 -1.85 -41.71
CA GLU A 253 -44.16 -2.05 -42.05
C GLU A 253 -43.27 -1.03 -41.36
N GLN A 254 -43.77 0.18 -41.17
CA GLN A 254 -43.03 1.27 -40.57
C GLN A 254 -43.03 1.13 -39.04
N SER A 255 -44.08 0.62 -38.41
CA SER A 255 -44.10 0.25 -37.00
C SER A 255 -43.12 -0.88 -36.72
N LYS A 256 -42.99 -1.87 -37.64
CA LYS A 256 -42.01 -2.94 -37.51
C LYS A 256 -40.57 -2.41 -37.65
N ALA A 257 -40.29 -1.53 -38.61
CA ALA A 257 -39.00 -0.93 -38.79
C ALA A 257 -38.62 -0.03 -37.60
N LEU A 258 -39.58 0.76 -37.10
CA LEU A 258 -39.42 1.59 -35.90
C LEU A 258 -39.19 0.75 -34.66
N ALA A 259 -39.99 -0.34 -34.51
CA ALA A 259 -39.81 -1.27 -33.37
C ALA A 259 -38.42 -1.95 -33.40
N LEU A 260 -37.97 -2.40 -34.60
CA LEU A 260 -36.64 -3.01 -34.73
C LEU A 260 -35.50 -2.03 -34.41
N THR A 261 -35.65 -0.78 -34.83
CA THR A 261 -34.67 0.26 -34.51
C THR A 261 -34.70 0.64 -33.06
N LYS A 262 -35.89 0.69 -32.46
CA LYS A 262 -36.06 0.91 -31.01
C LYS A 262 -35.43 -0.21 -30.20
N TYR A 263 -35.70 -1.48 -30.55
CA TYR A 263 -35.05 -2.62 -29.88
C TYR A 263 -33.54 -2.56 -29.98
N ALA A 264 -32.97 -2.23 -31.15
CA ALA A 264 -31.53 -2.11 -31.29
C ALA A 264 -30.90 -0.96 -30.48
N THR A 265 -31.69 0.11 -30.26
CA THR A 265 -31.25 1.26 -29.44
C THR A 265 -31.38 0.97 -27.94
N ASP A 266 -32.43 0.26 -27.58
CA ASP A 266 -32.65 -0.19 -26.19
C ASP A 266 -31.54 -1.18 -25.78
N ASP A 267 -31.18 -2.13 -26.65
CA ASP A 267 -30.06 -3.06 -26.42
C ASP A 267 -28.73 -2.32 -26.18
N ARG A 268 -28.44 -1.30 -27.01
CA ARG A 268 -27.24 -0.48 -26.79
C ARG A 268 -27.26 0.27 -25.48
N MET A 269 -28.43 0.81 -25.11
CA MET A 269 -28.59 1.50 -23.84
C MET A 269 -28.39 0.56 -22.66
N GLU A 270 -28.95 -0.66 -22.74
CA GLU A 270 -28.72 -1.70 -21.74
C GLU A 270 -27.25 -2.11 -21.63
N GLU A 271 -26.56 -2.26 -22.77
CA GLU A 271 -25.13 -2.57 -22.77
C GLU A 271 -24.31 -1.46 -22.10
N VAL A 272 -24.60 -0.20 -22.41
CA VAL A 272 -23.93 0.95 -21.80
C VAL A 272 -24.24 1.04 -20.31
N GLN A 273 -25.48 0.79 -19.91
CA GLN A 273 -25.86 0.76 -18.49
C GLN A 273 -25.20 -0.39 -17.74
N ARG A 274 -25.09 -1.58 -18.33
CA ARG A 274 -24.35 -2.71 -17.77
C ARG A 274 -22.88 -2.36 -17.54
N ASN A 275 -22.24 -1.75 -18.54
CA ASN A 275 -20.85 -1.34 -18.43
C ASN A 275 -20.64 -0.30 -17.32
N TYR A 276 -21.55 0.66 -17.20
CA TYR A 276 -21.52 1.63 -16.10
C TYR A 276 -21.73 0.98 -14.74
N GLY A 277 -22.74 0.12 -14.62
CA GLY A 277 -23.01 -0.63 -13.38
C GLY A 277 -21.80 -1.49 -12.97
N SER A 278 -21.20 -2.17 -13.94
CA SER A 278 -19.99 -2.98 -13.70
C SER A 278 -18.79 -2.13 -13.22
N ALA A 279 -18.61 -0.95 -13.79
CA ALA A 279 -17.56 -0.02 -13.37
C ALA A 279 -17.78 0.50 -11.92
N VAL A 280 -19.02 0.84 -11.59
CA VAL A 280 -19.41 1.27 -10.23
C VAL A 280 -19.21 0.14 -9.22
N ALA A 281 -19.67 -1.07 -9.57
CA ALA A 281 -19.50 -2.25 -8.72
C ALA A 281 -18.03 -2.58 -8.50
N LEU A 282 -17.20 -2.51 -9.54
CA LEU A 282 -15.76 -2.71 -9.44
C LEU A 282 -15.11 -1.69 -8.50
N ARG A 283 -15.50 -0.43 -8.61
CA ARG A 283 -15.04 0.63 -7.70
C ARG A 283 -15.35 0.25 -6.25
N GLN A 284 -16.60 -0.10 -5.97
CA GLN A 284 -17.05 -0.44 -4.63
C GLN A 284 -16.37 -1.70 -4.08
N MET A 285 -16.15 -2.70 -4.94
CA MET A 285 -15.37 -3.88 -4.60
C MET A 285 -13.91 -3.55 -4.28
N LEU A 286 -13.29 -2.68 -5.05
CA LEU A 286 -11.92 -2.23 -4.81
C LEU A 286 -11.84 -1.45 -3.51
N GLU A 287 -12.76 -0.51 -3.26
CA GLU A 287 -12.86 0.25 -2.02
C GLU A 287 -13.01 -0.68 -0.81
N ASN A 288 -13.95 -1.63 -0.85
CA ASN A 288 -14.16 -2.60 0.22
C ASN A 288 -12.93 -3.51 0.44
N LYS A 289 -12.32 -4.02 -0.64
CA LYS A 289 -11.09 -4.83 -0.54
C LYS A 289 -9.94 -4.06 0.08
N MET A 290 -9.81 -2.79 -0.22
CA MET A 290 -8.75 -1.94 0.32
C MET A 290 -8.98 -1.64 1.80
N ASP A 291 -10.20 -1.30 2.21
CA ASP A 291 -10.56 -1.09 3.62
C ASP A 291 -10.31 -2.34 4.48
N ILE A 292 -10.71 -3.48 3.97
CA ILE A 292 -10.53 -4.75 4.64
C ILE A 292 -9.03 -5.06 4.77
N ARG A 293 -8.23 -4.86 3.72
CA ARG A 293 -6.79 -5.11 3.74
C ARG A 293 -6.02 -4.17 4.66
N ALA A 294 -6.36 -2.89 4.67
CA ALA A 294 -5.79 -1.93 5.58
C ALA A 294 -5.97 -2.35 7.06
N LYS A 295 -7.09 -2.99 7.36
CA LYS A 295 -7.42 -3.48 8.70
C LYS A 295 -6.68 -4.76 9.08
N ILE A 296 -6.37 -5.63 8.11
CA ILE A 296 -5.77 -6.95 8.32
C ILE A 296 -4.28 -6.94 8.47
N ILE A 297 -3.59 -6.11 7.72
CA ILE A 297 -2.13 -5.94 7.85
C ILE A 297 -1.77 -5.69 9.31
N ARG A 298 -2.73 -5.27 10.11
CA ARG A 298 -2.58 -5.01 11.54
C ARG A 298 -2.83 -6.20 12.45
N THR A 299 -3.42 -7.31 12.03
CA THR A 299 -3.99 -8.22 13.03
C THR A 299 -3.68 -9.72 12.95
N ASN A 300 -3.41 -10.36 11.84
CA ASN A 300 -2.98 -11.77 11.82
C ASN A 300 -3.11 -12.47 10.45
N THR A 301 -2.23 -13.44 10.16
CA THR A 301 -2.21 -14.25 8.92
C THR A 301 -3.43 -15.15 8.73
N ASN A 302 -4.11 -15.59 9.78
CA ASN A 302 -5.33 -16.41 9.69
C ASN A 302 -6.55 -15.63 9.24
N LEU A 303 -6.59 -14.32 9.48
CA LEU A 303 -7.64 -13.41 8.99
C LEU A 303 -7.58 -13.18 7.47
N LEU A 304 -6.41 -13.40 6.85
CA LEU A 304 -6.25 -13.24 5.40
C LEU A 304 -7.12 -14.23 4.60
N GLN A 305 -7.19 -15.50 5.04
CA GLN A 305 -8.03 -16.51 4.39
C GLN A 305 -9.53 -16.25 4.55
N GLU A 306 -9.96 -15.74 5.70
CA GLU A 306 -11.36 -15.40 5.92
C GLU A 306 -11.80 -14.17 5.12
N LEU A 307 -10.90 -13.25 4.89
CA LEU A 307 -11.15 -12.06 4.11
C LEU A 307 -11.20 -12.28 2.62
N GLU A 308 -10.42 -13.21 2.12
CA GLU A 308 -10.54 -13.65 0.74
C GLU A 308 -11.95 -14.21 0.48
N LYS A 309 -12.50 -14.97 1.45
CA LYS A 309 -13.90 -15.43 1.41
C LYS A 309 -14.89 -14.26 1.48
N VAL A 310 -14.69 -13.30 2.37
CA VAL A 310 -15.57 -12.11 2.48
C VAL A 310 -15.47 -11.23 1.23
N SER A 311 -14.29 -11.09 0.65
CA SER A 311 -14.09 -10.36 -0.59
C SER A 311 -14.77 -11.02 -1.80
N THR A 312 -14.71 -12.33 -1.92
CA THR A 312 -15.43 -13.09 -2.98
C THR A 312 -16.93 -13.08 -2.76
N LEU A 313 -17.39 -13.14 -1.49
CA LEU A 313 -18.80 -13.03 -1.15
C LEU A 313 -19.34 -11.63 -1.48
N ASN A 314 -18.59 -10.59 -1.15
CA ASN A 314 -18.96 -9.20 -1.46
C ASN A 314 -19.00 -8.94 -2.96
N GLN A 315 -18.14 -9.60 -3.72
CA GLN A 315 -18.17 -9.60 -5.18
C GLN A 315 -19.45 -10.20 -5.72
N SER A 316 -19.86 -11.36 -5.22
CA SER A 316 -21.09 -12.02 -5.66
C SER A 316 -22.37 -11.24 -5.28
N ILE A 317 -22.36 -10.55 -4.13
CA ILE A 317 -23.47 -9.68 -3.70
C ILE A 317 -23.58 -8.45 -4.62
N LEU A 318 -22.46 -7.80 -4.96
CA LEU A 318 -22.46 -6.66 -5.87
C LEU A 318 -22.88 -7.05 -7.29
N GLU A 319 -22.47 -8.23 -7.76
CA GLU A 319 -22.96 -8.78 -9.03
C GLU A 319 -24.45 -9.04 -9.00
N GLN A 320 -25.02 -9.56 -7.89
CA GLN A 320 -26.46 -9.73 -7.73
C GLN A 320 -27.21 -8.40 -7.65
N GLU A 321 -26.66 -7.38 -6.98
CA GLU A 321 -27.29 -6.05 -6.93
C GLU A 321 -27.31 -5.38 -8.31
N ILE A 322 -26.27 -5.55 -9.13
CA ILE A 322 -26.26 -5.08 -10.51
C ILE A 322 -27.38 -5.79 -11.31
N PHE A 323 -27.45 -7.13 -11.20
CA PHE A 323 -28.49 -7.91 -11.88
C PHE A 323 -29.91 -7.49 -11.49
N THR A 324 -30.14 -7.26 -10.20
CA THR A 324 -31.46 -6.81 -9.72
C THR A 324 -31.79 -5.39 -10.15
N THR A 325 -30.81 -4.51 -10.22
CA THR A 325 -30.97 -3.14 -10.70
C THR A 325 -31.25 -3.11 -12.19
N GLU A 326 -30.54 -3.92 -12.98
CA GLU A 326 -30.78 -4.09 -14.42
C GLU A 326 -32.19 -4.65 -14.71
N GLN A 327 -32.62 -5.67 -13.96
CA GLN A 327 -34.00 -6.19 -14.10
C GLN A 327 -35.06 -5.16 -13.72
N SER A 328 -34.81 -4.34 -12.70
CA SER A 328 -35.74 -3.30 -12.31
C SER A 328 -35.83 -2.16 -13.33
N LEU A 329 -34.69 -1.80 -13.95
CA LEU A 329 -34.62 -0.81 -15.03
C LEU A 329 -35.31 -1.33 -16.30
N SER A 330 -35.07 -2.59 -16.65
CA SER A 330 -35.75 -3.26 -17.77
C SER A 330 -37.28 -3.33 -17.56
N LEU A 331 -37.72 -3.62 -16.33
CA LEU A 331 -39.14 -3.62 -15.97
C LEU A 331 -39.76 -2.21 -15.99
N ILE A 332 -39.00 -1.17 -15.62
CA ILE A 332 -39.46 0.22 -15.71
C ILE A 332 -39.64 0.62 -17.18
N HIS A 333 -38.75 0.19 -18.08
CA HIS A 333 -38.90 0.43 -19.52
C HIS A 333 -40.09 -0.30 -20.12
N ILE A 334 -40.45 -1.47 -19.60
CA ILE A 334 -41.64 -2.23 -20.04
C ILE A 334 -42.92 -1.66 -19.46
N SER A 335 -42.86 -1.02 -18.28
CA SER A 335 -44.04 -0.50 -17.56
C SER A 335 -44.38 0.96 -17.84
N GLU A 336 -43.50 1.72 -18.49
CA GLU A 336 -43.88 3.05 -18.96
C GLU A 336 -44.74 2.92 -20.23
N PRO A 337 -46.05 3.13 -20.11
CA PRO A 337 -46.90 3.19 -21.29
C PRO A 337 -46.44 4.40 -22.08
N THR A 338 -46.12 4.18 -23.35
CA THR A 338 -45.98 5.25 -24.34
C THR A 338 -47.09 6.25 -24.12
N ARG A 339 -46.81 7.43 -23.59
CA ARG A 339 -47.76 8.52 -23.57
C ARG A 339 -48.16 8.81 -24.99
N PRO A 340 -49.42 8.69 -25.37
CA PRO A 340 -49.85 9.14 -26.67
C PRO A 340 -49.78 10.66 -26.65
N TYR A 341 -49.09 11.20 -27.59
CA TYR A 341 -49.28 12.57 -28.04
C TYR A 341 -50.31 12.58 -29.17
#